data_b42c4091fc0726a7ba2f52dd4725368c
#
_entry.id   b42c4091fc0726a7ba2f52dd4725368c
#
_cell.length_a   1.000
_cell.length_b   1.000
_cell.length_c   1.000
_cell.angle_alpha   90.00
_cell.angle_beta   90.00
_cell.angle_gamma   90.00
#
_symmetry.space_group_name_H-M   'P 1'
#
loop_
_entity.id
_entity.type
_entity.pdbx_description
1 polymer ?
#
loop_
_entity_poly.entity_id
_entity_poly.type
_entity_poly.pdbx_seq_one_letter_code
_entity_poly.pdbx_strand_id
1 'polypeptide(L)'
;MKFSLKLNRSVFCGILFFAAIPSFAQNEHAKAANGKQFIVDSEIPWQDLGGGLKRKIMSYDPTMMMVKIDFQKGGIGTPHKHVHTQMSYVESGIFEVTIGDKKQTLKKGDGYYIPSNIMHGAVCLEAGVLIDMFTPMREDFVK
;
A
#
# COMPACT_ATOMS: atom_id res chain seq x y z
N MET A 1 -14.61 73.64 -27.90
CA MET A 1 -14.38 72.31 -28.56
C MET A 1 -14.27 71.26 -27.42
N LYS A 2 -15.29 70.41 -27.29
CA LYS A 2 -15.30 69.32 -26.27
C LYS A 2 -15.05 67.99 -27.02
N PHE A 3 -13.90 67.37 -26.78
CA PHE A 3 -13.64 66.00 -27.26
C PHE A 3 -14.20 64.99 -26.25
N SER A 4 -15.14 64.19 -26.70
CA SER A 4 -15.69 63.09 -25.94
C SER A 4 -14.93 61.82 -26.29
N LEU A 5 -14.23 61.22 -25.32
CA LEU A 5 -13.55 59.96 -25.48
C LEU A 5 -14.54 58.81 -25.14
N LYS A 6 -14.94 58.04 -26.13
CA LYS A 6 -15.73 56.83 -25.91
C LYS A 6 -14.82 55.67 -25.53
N LEU A 7 -14.97 55.21 -24.30
CA LEU A 7 -14.28 54.03 -23.78
C LEU A 7 -15.00 52.76 -24.25
N ASN A 8 -14.36 52.00 -25.13
CA ASN A 8 -14.85 50.72 -25.63
C ASN A 8 -14.50 49.60 -24.66
N ARG A 9 -15.50 49.08 -23.92
CA ARG A 9 -15.34 47.94 -23.02
C ARG A 9 -15.51 46.65 -23.82
N SER A 10 -14.40 46.06 -24.24
CA SER A 10 -14.39 44.67 -24.78
C SER A 10 -14.54 43.71 -23.62
N VAL A 11 -15.69 43.05 -23.56
CA VAL A 11 -15.94 41.95 -22.63
C VAL A 11 -15.26 40.71 -23.22
N PHE A 12 -14.11 40.33 -22.63
CA PHE A 12 -13.47 39.03 -22.89
C PHE A 12 -14.29 37.95 -22.15
N CYS A 13 -15.13 37.24 -22.86
CA CYS A 13 -15.78 36.04 -22.36
C CYS A 13 -14.77 34.90 -22.44
N GLY A 14 -14.07 34.63 -21.30
CA GLY A 14 -13.18 33.51 -21.19
C GLY A 14 -13.99 32.22 -21.10
N ILE A 15 -13.99 31.46 -22.19
CA ILE A 15 -14.55 30.09 -22.18
C ILE A 15 -13.54 29.20 -21.45
N LEU A 16 -13.85 28.85 -20.20
CA LEU A 16 -13.12 27.78 -19.48
C LEU A 16 -13.49 26.45 -20.16
N PHE A 17 -12.58 25.92 -20.94
CA PHE A 17 -12.61 24.53 -21.36
C PHE A 17 -12.30 23.64 -20.14
N PHE A 18 -13.32 23.12 -19.48
CA PHE A 18 -13.19 21.96 -18.63
C PHE A 18 -12.88 20.77 -19.54
N ALA A 19 -11.61 20.39 -19.62
CA ALA A 19 -11.22 19.11 -20.20
C ALA A 19 -11.81 18.02 -19.33
N ALA A 20 -12.90 17.40 -19.80
CA ALA A 20 -13.42 16.18 -19.19
C ALA A 20 -12.34 15.10 -19.33
N ILE A 21 -11.69 14.75 -18.25
CA ILE A 21 -10.78 13.60 -18.19
C ILE A 21 -11.63 12.37 -18.47
N PRO A 22 -11.36 11.60 -19.52
CA PRO A 22 -12.20 10.47 -19.88
C PRO A 22 -12.22 9.46 -18.74
N SER A 23 -13.41 9.12 -18.30
CA SER A 23 -13.71 8.14 -17.22
C SER A 23 -13.28 6.69 -17.55
N PHE A 24 -12.57 6.48 -18.66
CA PHE A 24 -12.15 5.15 -19.11
C PHE A 24 -11.01 4.54 -18.27
N ALA A 25 -10.15 5.37 -17.65
CA ALA A 25 -9.01 4.86 -16.85
C ALA A 25 -9.46 4.23 -15.52
N GLN A 26 -10.63 4.59 -14.99
CA GLN A 26 -11.13 4.05 -13.73
C GLN A 26 -11.69 2.63 -13.83
N ASN A 27 -12.15 2.21 -15.01
CA ASN A 27 -12.79 0.89 -15.19
C ASN A 27 -11.79 -0.27 -15.36
N GLU A 28 -10.59 -0.01 -15.87
CA GLU A 28 -9.59 -1.07 -16.04
C GLU A 28 -8.91 -1.45 -14.71
N HIS A 29 -8.67 -0.47 -13.84
CA HIS A 29 -8.14 -0.73 -12.50
C HIS A 29 -9.12 -1.50 -11.61
N ALA A 30 -10.43 -1.29 -11.76
CA ALA A 30 -11.45 -2.01 -11.01
C ALA A 30 -11.51 -3.52 -11.30
N LYS A 31 -11.13 -3.94 -12.51
CA LYS A 31 -11.12 -5.37 -12.92
C LYS A 31 -9.98 -6.17 -12.30
N ALA A 32 -8.88 -5.53 -11.95
CA ALA A 32 -7.72 -6.20 -11.34
C ALA A 32 -7.72 -6.15 -9.82
N ALA A 33 -8.64 -5.39 -9.20
CA ALA A 33 -8.81 -5.34 -7.76
C ALA A 33 -9.62 -6.54 -7.25
N ASN A 34 -9.48 -6.91 -5.98
CA ASN A 34 -10.36 -7.91 -5.36
C ASN A 34 -11.80 -7.41 -5.13
N GLY A 35 -12.10 -6.18 -5.55
CA GLY A 35 -13.44 -5.58 -5.62
C GLY A 35 -14.04 -5.12 -4.30
N LYS A 36 -13.38 -5.32 -3.16
CA LYS A 36 -13.92 -4.93 -1.85
C LYS A 36 -13.46 -3.53 -1.45
N GLN A 37 -14.40 -2.58 -1.33
CA GLN A 37 -14.15 -1.24 -0.79
C GLN A 37 -14.09 -1.24 0.74
N PHE A 38 -14.87 -2.10 1.38
CA PHE A 38 -14.86 -2.31 2.82
C PHE A 38 -14.20 -3.65 3.14
N ILE A 39 -13.25 -3.63 4.05
CA ILE A 39 -12.42 -4.77 4.41
C ILE A 39 -12.84 -5.22 5.81
N VAL A 40 -13.53 -6.35 5.89
CA VAL A 40 -13.95 -6.95 7.16
C VAL A 40 -13.01 -8.12 7.46
N ASP A 41 -12.14 -7.96 8.44
CA ASP A 41 -11.05 -8.91 8.75
C ASP A 41 -11.55 -10.34 8.96
N SER A 42 -12.70 -10.50 9.65
CA SER A 42 -13.28 -11.83 9.93
C SER A 42 -13.77 -12.58 8.69
N GLU A 43 -14.02 -11.89 7.58
CA GLU A 43 -14.47 -12.48 6.32
C GLU A 43 -13.32 -12.97 5.43
N ILE A 44 -12.08 -12.63 5.76
CA ILE A 44 -10.90 -12.96 4.95
C ILE A 44 -10.22 -14.16 5.57
N PRO A 45 -10.13 -15.31 4.86
CA PRO A 45 -9.49 -16.50 5.39
C PRO A 45 -7.98 -16.34 5.51
N TRP A 46 -7.40 -16.97 6.53
CA TRP A 46 -5.97 -17.12 6.66
C TRP A 46 -5.47 -18.19 5.69
N GLN A 47 -4.41 -17.86 4.96
CA GLN A 47 -3.60 -18.80 4.20
C GLN A 47 -2.43 -19.24 5.07
N ASP A 48 -2.28 -20.54 5.33
CA ASP A 48 -1.11 -21.08 6.02
C ASP A 48 0.11 -21.04 5.08
N LEU A 49 1.22 -20.45 5.54
CA LEU A 49 2.48 -20.38 4.81
C LEU A 49 3.51 -21.38 5.35
N GLY A 50 3.18 -22.12 6.40
CA GLY A 50 4.12 -22.96 7.16
C GLY A 50 5.02 -22.15 8.08
N GLY A 51 5.86 -22.86 8.86
CA GLY A 51 6.83 -22.22 9.77
C GLY A 51 6.23 -21.32 10.84
N GLY A 52 4.95 -21.48 11.16
CA GLY A 52 4.24 -20.65 12.13
C GLY A 52 3.78 -19.29 11.59
N LEU A 53 3.69 -19.16 10.27
CA LEU A 53 3.23 -17.95 9.58
C LEU A 53 1.92 -18.20 8.85
N LYS A 54 1.01 -17.22 8.91
CA LYS A 54 -0.23 -17.18 8.13
C LYS A 54 -0.40 -15.81 7.50
N ARG A 55 -1.05 -15.77 6.34
CA ARG A 55 -1.28 -14.53 5.58
C ARG A 55 -2.75 -14.33 5.27
N LYS A 56 -3.20 -13.08 5.30
CA LYS A 56 -4.45 -12.61 4.68
C LYS A 56 -4.12 -11.55 3.63
N ILE A 57 -4.67 -11.69 2.43
CA ILE A 57 -4.65 -10.60 1.44
C ILE A 57 -5.90 -9.76 1.70
N MET A 58 -5.70 -8.58 2.28
CA MET A 58 -6.79 -7.74 2.76
C MET A 58 -7.52 -7.04 1.62
N SER A 59 -6.78 -6.32 0.80
CA SER A 59 -7.27 -5.67 -0.42
C SER A 59 -6.11 -5.29 -1.33
N TYR A 60 -6.38 -5.16 -2.62
CA TYR A 60 -5.38 -4.73 -3.59
C TYR A 60 -6.03 -4.18 -4.87
N ASP A 61 -5.26 -3.38 -5.57
CA ASP A 61 -5.39 -3.03 -6.98
C ASP A 61 -4.01 -3.05 -7.62
N PRO A 62 -3.83 -2.79 -8.92
CA PRO A 62 -2.51 -2.82 -9.55
C PRO A 62 -1.47 -1.90 -8.92
N THR A 63 -1.89 -0.84 -8.19
CA THR A 63 -1.01 0.18 -7.65
C THR A 63 -0.58 -0.09 -6.21
N MET A 64 -1.40 -0.82 -5.45
CA MET A 64 -1.12 -1.10 -4.04
C MET A 64 -1.76 -2.39 -3.54
N MET A 65 -1.22 -2.93 -2.47
CA MET A 65 -1.76 -4.12 -1.79
C MET A 65 -1.55 -3.97 -0.29
N MET A 66 -2.56 -4.40 0.48
CA MET A 66 -2.45 -4.55 1.94
C MET A 66 -2.60 -6.02 2.31
N VAL A 67 -1.69 -6.53 3.12
CA VAL A 67 -1.73 -7.89 3.69
C VAL A 67 -1.51 -7.85 5.20
N LYS A 68 -2.06 -8.86 5.90
CA LYS A 68 -1.71 -9.16 7.28
C LYS A 68 -0.91 -10.45 7.32
N ILE A 69 0.15 -10.46 8.10
CA ILE A 69 0.95 -11.65 8.38
C ILE A 69 0.91 -11.92 9.88
N ASP A 70 0.33 -13.04 10.27
CA ASP A 70 0.33 -13.54 11.64
C ASP A 70 1.55 -14.44 11.84
N PHE A 71 2.29 -14.17 12.90
CA PHE A 71 3.49 -14.90 13.27
C PHE A 71 3.32 -15.55 14.64
N GLN A 72 3.58 -16.82 14.73
CA GLN A 72 3.85 -17.46 16.02
C GLN A 72 5.23 -17.02 16.55
N LYS A 73 5.43 -17.09 17.87
CA LYS A 73 6.74 -16.82 18.47
C LYS A 73 7.81 -17.74 17.85
N GLY A 74 8.92 -17.15 17.44
CA GLY A 74 10.01 -17.80 16.72
C GLY A 74 9.78 -17.94 15.22
N GLY A 75 8.61 -17.52 14.69
CA GLY A 75 8.34 -17.48 13.26
C GLY A 75 9.34 -16.57 12.53
N ILE A 76 9.78 -16.99 11.35
CA ILE A 76 10.82 -16.30 10.57
C ILE A 76 10.23 -15.89 9.23
N GLY A 77 10.09 -14.58 9.00
CA GLY A 77 9.98 -14.01 7.68
C GLY A 77 11.37 -14.07 7.02
N THR A 78 11.58 -15.12 6.21
CA THR A 78 12.87 -15.43 5.59
C THR A 78 13.44 -14.22 4.86
N PRO A 79 14.73 -13.90 5.01
CA PRO A 79 15.37 -12.81 4.30
C PRO A 79 15.16 -12.90 2.78
N HIS A 80 14.63 -11.85 2.20
CA HIS A 80 14.32 -11.77 0.77
C HIS A 80 14.37 -10.33 0.27
N LYS A 81 14.24 -10.14 -1.03
CA LYS A 81 14.08 -8.83 -1.67
C LYS A 81 13.06 -8.93 -2.81
N HIS A 82 12.43 -7.83 -3.11
CA HIS A 82 11.48 -7.69 -4.21
C HIS A 82 11.49 -6.27 -4.79
N VAL A 83 10.96 -6.10 -5.98
CA VAL A 83 10.92 -4.80 -6.70
C VAL A 83 9.96 -3.78 -6.08
N HIS A 84 9.01 -4.25 -5.27
CA HIS A 84 7.99 -3.43 -4.62
C HIS A 84 8.60 -2.62 -3.49
N THR A 85 8.13 -1.39 -3.31
CA THR A 85 8.30 -0.65 -2.06
C THR A 85 7.34 -1.24 -1.02
N GLN A 86 7.78 -1.36 0.22
CA GLN A 86 6.97 -1.90 1.31
C GLN A 86 6.98 -0.93 2.50
N MET A 87 5.80 -0.73 3.09
CA MET A 87 5.67 -0.18 4.44
C MET A 87 5.03 -1.25 5.32
N SER A 88 5.51 -1.36 6.55
CA SER A 88 4.98 -2.30 7.52
C SER A 88 4.67 -1.62 8.83
N TYR A 89 3.60 -2.08 9.48
CA TYR A 89 3.15 -1.61 10.79
C TYR A 89 2.99 -2.81 11.73
N VAL A 90 3.48 -2.69 12.95
CA VAL A 90 3.34 -3.71 13.98
C VAL A 90 1.98 -3.54 14.67
N GLU A 91 1.00 -4.36 14.30
CA GLU A 91 -0.33 -4.38 14.93
C GLU A 91 -0.26 -4.97 16.34
N SER A 92 0.56 -6.02 16.51
CA SER A 92 0.78 -6.69 17.80
C SER A 92 2.09 -7.46 17.81
N GLY A 93 2.57 -7.85 18.99
CA GLY A 93 3.79 -8.64 19.16
C GLY A 93 5.07 -7.80 19.17
N ILE A 94 6.22 -8.51 19.12
CA ILE A 94 7.56 -7.93 19.07
C ILE A 94 8.35 -8.63 17.98
N PHE A 95 9.00 -7.85 17.14
CA PHE A 95 9.76 -8.34 15.99
C PHE A 95 11.17 -7.77 15.97
N GLU A 96 12.16 -8.60 15.66
CA GLU A 96 13.46 -8.15 15.23
C GLU A 96 13.46 -8.05 13.71
N VAL A 97 13.51 -6.83 13.18
CA VAL A 97 13.47 -6.55 11.74
C VAL A 97 14.85 -6.19 11.25
N THR A 98 15.26 -6.81 10.13
CA THR A 98 16.52 -6.50 9.43
C THR A 98 16.21 -5.89 8.07
N ILE A 99 16.82 -4.74 7.73
CA ILE A 99 16.70 -4.06 6.44
C ILE A 99 18.10 -3.66 5.98
N GLY A 100 18.61 -4.30 4.94
CA GLY A 100 20.02 -4.18 4.53
C GLY A 100 20.95 -4.62 5.65
N ASP A 101 21.79 -3.70 6.11
CA ASP A 101 22.74 -3.88 7.20
C ASP A 101 22.21 -3.43 8.58
N LYS A 102 20.99 -2.91 8.62
CA LYS A 102 20.37 -2.37 9.85
C LYS A 102 19.43 -3.39 10.48
N LYS A 103 19.48 -3.47 11.80
CA LYS A 103 18.61 -4.32 12.61
C LYS A 103 17.98 -3.52 13.73
N GLN A 104 16.69 -3.73 13.96
CA GLN A 104 15.92 -3.03 14.98
C GLN A 104 14.84 -3.93 15.57
N THR A 105 14.66 -3.89 16.90
CA THR A 105 13.51 -4.50 17.56
C THR A 105 12.36 -3.51 17.56
N LEU A 106 11.22 -3.95 17.05
CA LEU A 106 9.97 -3.15 16.92
C LEU A 106 8.84 -3.84 17.66
N LYS A 107 7.90 -3.04 18.16
CA LYS A 107 6.75 -3.49 18.95
C LYS A 107 5.48 -2.81 18.45
N LYS A 108 4.34 -3.20 18.99
CA LYS A 108 3.04 -2.58 18.68
C LYS A 108 3.10 -1.07 18.61
N GLY A 109 2.65 -0.51 17.49
CA GLY A 109 2.64 0.93 17.18
C GLY A 109 3.81 1.40 16.34
N ASP A 110 4.89 0.62 16.27
CA ASP A 110 6.04 0.94 15.44
C ASP A 110 5.79 0.53 13.98
N GLY A 111 6.57 1.11 13.06
CA GLY A 111 6.54 0.75 11.65
C GLY A 111 7.92 0.86 11.01
N TYR A 112 8.03 0.35 9.81
CA TYR A 112 9.27 0.41 9.02
C TYR A 112 9.00 0.53 7.52
N TYR A 113 9.99 1.03 6.82
CA TYR A 113 9.96 1.28 5.38
C TYR A 113 11.07 0.52 4.69
N ILE A 114 10.74 -0.20 3.63
CA ILE A 114 11.67 -0.99 2.82
C ILE A 114 11.67 -0.43 1.39
N PRO A 115 12.79 0.16 0.94
CA PRO A 115 12.93 0.55 -0.47
C PRO A 115 12.93 -0.68 -1.38
N SER A 116 12.57 -0.47 -2.65
CA SER A 116 12.65 -1.49 -3.71
C SER A 116 14.02 -2.19 -3.72
N ASN A 117 14.02 -3.52 -3.85
CA ASN A 117 15.20 -4.38 -3.99
C ASN A 117 16.17 -4.40 -2.79
N ILE A 118 15.78 -3.91 -1.62
CA ILE A 118 16.59 -4.03 -0.41
C ILE A 118 16.28 -5.38 0.27
N MET A 119 17.36 -6.11 0.63
CA MET A 119 17.25 -7.36 1.40
C MET A 119 16.66 -7.07 2.78
N HIS A 120 15.63 -7.80 3.17
CA HIS A 120 14.97 -7.62 4.46
C HIS A 120 14.33 -8.91 4.96
N GLY A 121 14.04 -8.95 6.25
CA GLY A 121 13.37 -10.07 6.92
C GLY A 121 13.00 -9.70 8.35
N ALA A 122 12.24 -10.57 9.00
CA ALA A 122 11.80 -10.37 10.38
C ALA A 122 11.84 -11.68 11.16
N VAL A 123 12.19 -11.60 12.44
CA VAL A 123 12.06 -12.70 13.40
C VAL A 123 11.05 -12.28 14.45
N CYS A 124 10.04 -13.11 14.67
CA CYS A 124 9.02 -12.87 15.68
C CYS A 124 9.53 -13.28 17.07
N LEU A 125 9.79 -12.28 17.92
CA LEU A 125 10.25 -12.51 19.30
C LEU A 125 9.09 -12.78 20.25
N GLU A 126 7.94 -12.14 20.03
CA GLU A 126 6.66 -12.40 20.69
C GLU A 126 5.56 -12.47 19.65
N ALA A 127 4.70 -13.49 19.73
CA ALA A 127 3.64 -13.74 18.74
C ALA A 127 2.84 -12.47 18.42
N GLY A 128 2.61 -12.23 17.15
CA GLY A 128 1.97 -11.00 16.73
C GLY A 128 1.72 -10.89 15.23
N VAL A 129 1.23 -9.73 14.84
CA VAL A 129 0.76 -9.45 13.48
C VAL A 129 1.48 -8.24 12.92
N LEU A 130 1.99 -8.39 11.70
CA LEU A 130 2.45 -7.31 10.83
C LEU A 130 1.36 -6.98 9.80
N ILE A 131 1.16 -5.70 9.54
CA ILE A 131 0.39 -5.21 8.41
C ILE A 131 1.38 -4.66 7.39
N ASP A 132 1.44 -5.30 6.22
CA ASP A 132 2.33 -4.92 5.14
C ASP A 132 1.54 -4.25 4.00
N MET A 133 2.06 -3.13 3.54
CA MET A 133 1.54 -2.40 2.38
C MET A 133 2.61 -2.36 1.29
N PHE A 134 2.23 -2.78 0.09
CA PHE A 134 3.13 -2.83 -1.06
C PHE A 134 2.67 -1.87 -2.16
N THR A 135 3.62 -1.28 -2.88
CA THR A 135 3.39 -0.54 -4.11
C THR A 135 4.49 -0.86 -5.14
N PRO A 136 4.10 -1.28 -6.37
CA PRO A 136 2.80 -1.79 -6.76
C PRO A 136 2.41 -3.05 -5.97
N MET A 137 1.25 -3.68 -6.31
CA MET A 137 0.83 -4.91 -5.65
C MET A 137 1.81 -6.07 -5.89
N ARG A 138 1.88 -7.00 -4.95
CA ARG A 138 2.60 -8.26 -5.07
C ARG A 138 1.79 -9.24 -5.93
N GLU A 139 2.03 -9.24 -7.24
CA GLU A 139 1.33 -10.11 -8.19
C GLU A 139 1.52 -11.60 -7.89
N ASP A 140 2.66 -11.96 -7.33
CA ASP A 140 2.99 -13.32 -6.93
C ASP A 140 2.13 -13.84 -5.76
N PHE A 141 1.42 -12.96 -5.04
CA PHE A 141 0.51 -13.34 -3.96
C PHE A 141 -0.89 -13.72 -4.45
N VAL A 142 -1.27 -13.33 -5.68
CA VAL A 142 -2.63 -13.48 -6.24
C VAL A 142 -2.69 -14.38 -7.49
N LYS A 143 -1.61 -15.07 -7.77
CA LYS A 143 -1.50 -16.07 -8.86
C LYS A 143 -2.05 -17.42 -8.43
#